data_1b96e92cb0219c50ba47e704141b4f57
#
_entry.id   1b96e92cb0219c50ba47e704141b4f57
#
_cell.length_a   1.000
_cell.length_b   1.000
_cell.length_c   1.000
_cell.angle_alpha   90.00
_cell.angle_beta   90.00
_cell.angle_gamma   90.00
#
_symmetry.space_group_name_H-M   'P 1'
#
loop_
_entity.id
_entity.type
_entity.pdbx_description
1 polymer ?
#
loop_
_entity_poly.entity_id
_entity_poly.type
_entity_poly.pdbx_seq_one_letter_code
_entity_poly.pdbx_strand_id
1 'polypeptide(L)'
;NFMNVAVTPVTTTLYNYFCKATDEVKVRKARNYVMIFAALIVSCAFPARFILEVYLTKYIDSAKVMFLLFAAQIFYIVIKSIYVNLYKAQKKQSIYFIKLTAIIVVGFVFNVICYNLYKVKESFAVGTLLSAVCWYFLCLPDFKWIKYNTKEKLYPFIQTCAFLVCGFCFSAIPGFFIYIFEIMVVTWISFPKETKFIINEAKSKLAHLK
;
A
#
# COMPACT_ATOMS: atom_id res chain seq x y z
N ASN A 1 -8.67 -3.32 -13.75
CA ASN A 1 -8.02 -2.77 -12.55
C ASN A 1 -6.64 -3.40 -12.40
N PHE A 2 -5.63 -2.77 -13.00
CA PHE A 2 -4.23 -3.24 -13.06
C PHE A 2 -3.68 -3.66 -11.69
N MET A 3 -3.93 -2.85 -10.66
CA MET A 3 -3.46 -3.13 -9.30
C MET A 3 -3.98 -4.46 -8.74
N ASN A 4 -5.24 -4.81 -9.02
CA ASN A 4 -5.79 -6.09 -8.55
C ASN A 4 -5.10 -7.29 -9.24
N VAL A 5 -4.76 -7.18 -10.52
CA VAL A 5 -4.05 -8.25 -11.26
C VAL A 5 -2.68 -8.54 -10.61
N ALA A 6 -1.94 -7.50 -10.25
CA ALA A 6 -0.64 -7.65 -9.60
C ALA A 6 -0.73 -8.15 -8.15
N VAL A 7 -1.77 -7.75 -7.40
CA VAL A 7 -1.92 -8.06 -5.97
C VAL A 7 -2.58 -9.44 -5.75
N THR A 8 -3.43 -9.92 -6.65
CA THR A 8 -4.16 -11.18 -6.47
C THR A 8 -3.26 -12.40 -6.26
N PRO A 9 -2.18 -12.63 -7.03
CA PRO A 9 -1.28 -13.77 -6.79
C PRO A 9 -0.62 -13.72 -5.40
N VAL A 10 -0.20 -12.53 -4.97
CA VAL A 10 0.39 -12.33 -3.63
C VAL A 10 -0.63 -12.66 -2.55
N THR A 11 -1.87 -12.18 -2.69
CA THR A 11 -2.95 -12.41 -1.74
C THR A 11 -3.29 -13.90 -1.60
N THR A 12 -3.37 -14.62 -2.71
CA THR A 12 -3.68 -16.06 -2.74
C THR A 12 -2.56 -16.88 -2.10
N THR A 13 -1.30 -16.57 -2.44
CA THR A 13 -0.13 -17.24 -1.85
C THR A 13 -0.05 -17.03 -0.34
N LEU A 14 -0.30 -15.80 0.12
CA LEU A 14 -0.29 -15.47 1.55
C LEU A 14 -1.45 -16.13 2.31
N TYR A 15 -2.63 -16.27 1.71
CA TYR A 15 -3.72 -17.02 2.32
C TYR A 15 -3.32 -18.46 2.63
N ASN A 16 -2.78 -19.17 1.63
CA ASN A 16 -2.30 -20.55 1.80
C ASN A 16 -1.17 -20.65 2.84
N TYR A 17 -0.30 -19.64 2.89
CA TYR A 17 0.77 -19.55 3.87
C TYR A 17 0.21 -19.38 5.30
N PHE A 18 -0.75 -18.50 5.52
CA PHE A 18 -1.35 -18.24 6.84
C PHE A 18 -2.23 -19.38 7.34
N CYS A 19 -2.82 -20.19 6.45
CA CYS A 19 -3.52 -21.41 6.85
C CYS A 19 -2.57 -22.47 7.44
N LYS A 20 -1.29 -22.46 7.05
CA LYS A 20 -0.29 -23.44 7.50
C LYS A 20 0.59 -22.94 8.65
N ALA A 21 0.74 -21.64 8.83
CA ALA A 21 1.67 -21.06 9.79
C ALA A 21 1.04 -19.87 10.54
N THR A 22 0.78 -20.08 11.83
CA THR A 22 0.28 -19.04 12.77
C THR A 22 1.40 -18.41 13.61
N ASP A 23 2.66 -18.57 13.21
CA ASP A 23 3.81 -18.03 13.93
C ASP A 23 3.91 -16.50 13.74
N GLU A 24 3.99 -15.76 14.86
CA GLU A 24 4.11 -14.31 14.88
C GLU A 24 5.24 -13.80 13.98
N VAL A 25 6.42 -14.42 14.08
CA VAL A 25 7.62 -13.99 13.37
C VAL A 25 7.42 -14.10 11.85
N LYS A 26 6.80 -15.19 11.41
CA LYS A 26 6.53 -15.43 9.99
C LYS A 26 5.50 -14.47 9.42
N VAL A 27 4.41 -14.20 10.16
CA VAL A 27 3.38 -13.27 9.75
C VAL A 27 3.92 -11.83 9.71
N ARG A 28 4.73 -11.43 10.70
CA ARG A 28 5.40 -10.13 10.72
C ARG A 28 6.32 -9.95 9.51
N LYS A 29 7.14 -10.96 9.19
CA LYS A 29 8.03 -10.95 8.03
C LYS A 29 7.24 -10.83 6.71
N ALA A 30 6.17 -11.61 6.55
CA ALA A 30 5.30 -11.53 5.38
C ALA A 30 4.67 -10.13 5.22
N ARG A 31 4.20 -9.53 6.31
CA ARG A 31 3.66 -8.17 6.32
C ARG A 31 4.71 -7.14 5.87
N ASN A 32 5.95 -7.23 6.39
CA ASN A 32 7.02 -6.31 6.03
C ASN A 32 7.32 -6.39 4.52
N TYR A 33 7.37 -7.58 3.94
CA TYR A 33 7.52 -7.74 2.49
C TYR A 33 6.34 -7.17 1.70
N VAL A 34 5.10 -7.34 2.18
CA VAL A 34 3.92 -6.76 1.53
C VAL A 34 3.95 -5.24 1.59
N MET A 35 4.43 -4.63 2.67
CA MET A 35 4.59 -3.17 2.78
C MET A 35 5.60 -2.64 1.76
N ILE A 36 6.75 -3.31 1.61
CA ILE A 36 7.76 -2.97 0.59
C ILE A 36 7.17 -3.12 -0.80
N PHE A 37 6.49 -4.24 -1.07
CA PHE A 37 5.83 -4.49 -2.35
C PHE A 37 4.76 -3.44 -2.66
N ALA A 38 3.95 -3.03 -1.68
CA ALA A 38 2.95 -1.98 -1.86
C ALA A 38 3.58 -0.65 -2.26
N ALA A 39 4.68 -0.24 -1.62
CA ALA A 39 5.42 0.97 -1.98
C ALA A 39 5.98 0.90 -3.41
N LEU A 40 6.53 -0.26 -3.81
CA LEU A 40 7.05 -0.45 -5.16
C LEU A 40 5.94 -0.43 -6.22
N ILE A 41 4.80 -1.08 -5.97
CA ILE A 41 3.76 -1.19 -6.99
C ILE A 41 3.05 0.15 -7.25
N VAL A 42 2.92 1.01 -6.23
CA VAL A 42 2.33 2.34 -6.43
C VAL A 42 3.22 3.28 -7.23
N SER A 43 4.54 3.01 -7.34
CA SER A 43 5.44 3.76 -8.21
C SER A 43 5.04 3.69 -9.69
N CYS A 44 4.22 2.70 -10.10
CA CYS A 44 3.63 2.63 -11.44
C CYS A 44 2.73 3.84 -11.78
N ALA A 45 2.34 4.66 -10.79
CA ALA A 45 1.63 5.91 -11.05
C ALA A 45 2.48 6.92 -11.84
N PHE A 46 3.81 6.91 -11.69
CA PHE A 46 4.70 7.83 -12.42
C PHE A 46 4.77 7.51 -13.93
N PRO A 47 5.02 6.25 -14.36
CA PRO A 47 4.86 5.90 -15.77
C PRO A 47 3.46 6.17 -16.31
N ALA A 48 2.39 5.91 -15.53
CA ALA A 48 1.04 6.25 -15.94
C ALA A 48 0.85 7.75 -16.13
N ARG A 49 1.41 8.59 -15.25
CA ARG A 49 1.42 10.05 -15.43
C ARG A 49 2.20 10.46 -16.68
N PHE A 50 3.34 9.86 -16.97
CA PHE A 50 4.10 10.12 -18.20
C PHE A 50 3.25 9.85 -19.45
N ILE A 51 2.48 8.76 -19.45
CA ILE A 51 1.54 8.47 -20.54
C ILE A 51 0.46 9.56 -20.66
N LEU A 52 -0.08 10.05 -19.53
CA LEU A 52 -1.05 11.16 -19.54
C LEU A 52 -0.42 12.45 -20.09
N GLU A 53 0.83 12.77 -19.73
CA GLU A 53 1.53 13.97 -20.17
C GLU A 53 1.84 13.94 -21.67
N VAL A 54 2.21 12.78 -22.24
CA VAL A 54 2.68 12.68 -23.62
C VAL A 54 1.55 12.31 -24.59
N TYR A 55 0.72 11.35 -24.24
CA TYR A 55 -0.28 10.78 -25.17
C TYR A 55 -1.73 11.21 -24.89
N LEU A 56 -2.04 11.53 -23.63
CA LEU A 56 -3.40 11.80 -23.18
C LEU A 56 -3.50 13.15 -22.46
N THR A 57 -2.93 14.20 -23.06
CA THR A 57 -2.85 15.55 -22.50
C THR A 57 -4.19 16.12 -22.04
N LYS A 58 -5.29 15.75 -22.72
CA LYS A 58 -6.66 16.11 -22.34
C LYS A 58 -7.05 15.64 -20.93
N TYR A 59 -6.40 14.59 -20.41
CA TYR A 59 -6.72 13.98 -19.13
C TYR A 59 -5.69 14.29 -18.04
N ILE A 60 -4.77 15.22 -18.29
CA ILE A 60 -3.70 15.58 -17.33
C ILE A 60 -4.26 16.04 -15.98
N ASP A 61 -5.41 16.72 -15.97
CA ASP A 61 -6.10 17.14 -14.75
C ASP A 61 -6.52 15.97 -13.84
N SER A 62 -6.62 14.76 -14.38
CA SER A 62 -6.93 13.56 -13.60
C SER A 62 -5.71 12.99 -12.89
N ALA A 63 -4.50 13.46 -13.18
CA ALA A 63 -3.27 12.97 -12.56
C ALA A 63 -3.29 13.14 -11.04
N LYS A 64 -3.80 14.25 -10.52
CA LYS A 64 -3.92 14.48 -9.06
C LYS A 64 -4.81 13.44 -8.39
N VAL A 65 -5.99 13.17 -8.98
CA VAL A 65 -6.93 12.15 -8.50
C VAL A 65 -6.26 10.76 -8.54
N MET A 66 -5.55 10.47 -9.64
CA MET A 66 -4.81 9.22 -9.80
C MET A 66 -3.79 9.03 -8.69
N PHE A 67 -2.94 10.02 -8.39
CA PHE A 67 -1.94 9.91 -7.31
C PHE A 67 -2.58 9.69 -5.94
N LEU A 68 -3.67 10.38 -5.60
CA LEU A 68 -4.40 10.18 -4.35
C LEU A 68 -4.97 8.75 -4.24
N LEU A 69 -5.55 8.22 -5.32
CA LEU A 69 -6.06 6.86 -5.34
C LEU A 69 -4.95 5.80 -5.26
N PHE A 70 -3.80 6.04 -5.90
CA PHE A 70 -2.64 5.16 -5.77
C PHE A 70 -2.04 5.21 -4.35
N ALA A 71 -2.00 6.38 -3.70
CA ALA A 71 -1.61 6.50 -2.30
C ALA A 71 -2.49 5.66 -1.38
N ALA A 72 -3.82 5.64 -1.60
CA ALA A 72 -4.74 4.78 -0.86
C ALA A 72 -4.44 3.28 -1.05
N GLN A 73 -3.90 2.88 -2.22
CA GLN A 73 -3.56 1.47 -2.48
C GLN A 73 -2.44 0.95 -1.59
N ILE A 74 -1.54 1.79 -1.06
CA ILE A 74 -0.52 1.37 -0.09
C ILE A 74 -1.20 0.66 1.10
N PHE A 75 -2.27 1.27 1.63
CA PHE A 75 -3.03 0.68 2.75
C PHE A 75 -3.88 -0.50 2.30
N TYR A 76 -4.61 -0.39 1.18
CA TYR A 76 -5.47 -1.46 0.68
C TYR A 76 -4.71 -2.73 0.35
N ILE A 77 -3.49 -2.65 -0.20
CA ILE A 77 -2.65 -3.82 -0.49
C ILE A 77 -2.30 -4.54 0.81
N VAL A 78 -1.86 -3.80 1.84
CA VAL A 78 -1.54 -4.38 3.15
C VAL A 78 -2.78 -5.00 3.80
N ILE A 79 -3.91 -4.30 3.78
CA ILE A 79 -5.17 -4.79 4.36
C ILE A 79 -5.60 -6.08 3.67
N LYS A 80 -5.68 -6.09 2.34
CA LYS A 80 -6.14 -7.24 1.55
C LYS A 80 -5.18 -8.43 1.66
N SER A 81 -3.88 -8.18 1.58
CA SER A 81 -2.89 -9.26 1.55
C SER A 81 -2.64 -9.85 2.94
N ILE A 82 -2.68 -9.06 3.99
CA ILE A 82 -2.37 -9.51 5.36
C ILE A 82 -3.64 -9.69 6.19
N TYR A 83 -4.34 -8.60 6.50
CA TYR A 83 -5.42 -8.66 7.49
C TYR A 83 -6.63 -9.46 7.02
N VAL A 84 -7.09 -9.28 5.78
CA VAL A 84 -8.22 -10.05 5.24
C VAL A 84 -7.89 -11.54 5.21
N ASN A 85 -6.67 -11.90 4.84
CA ASN A 85 -6.24 -13.30 4.83
C ASN A 85 -6.12 -13.89 6.24
N LEU A 86 -5.66 -13.10 7.22
CA LEU A 86 -5.64 -13.52 8.62
C LEU A 86 -7.04 -13.71 9.19
N TYR A 87 -8.00 -12.82 8.89
CA TYR A 87 -9.39 -13.02 9.29
C TYR A 87 -9.96 -14.33 8.73
N LYS A 88 -9.67 -14.62 7.45
CA LYS A 88 -10.09 -15.88 6.80
C LYS A 88 -9.41 -17.10 7.43
N ALA A 89 -8.10 -17.08 7.61
CA ALA A 89 -7.33 -18.17 8.18
C ALA A 89 -7.73 -18.48 9.64
N GLN A 90 -8.05 -17.45 10.43
CA GLN A 90 -8.50 -17.58 11.81
C GLN A 90 -10.02 -17.79 11.95
N LYS A 91 -10.76 -17.98 10.85
CA LYS A 91 -12.23 -18.15 10.84
C LYS A 91 -12.99 -16.98 11.50
N LYS A 92 -12.43 -15.77 11.50
CA LYS A 92 -13.02 -14.53 12.07
C LYS A 92 -13.76 -13.70 11.00
N GLN A 93 -14.45 -14.35 10.09
CA GLN A 93 -15.10 -13.71 8.94
C GLN A 93 -16.22 -12.74 9.37
N SER A 94 -16.96 -13.06 10.45
CA SER A 94 -18.02 -12.19 10.97
C SER A 94 -17.48 -10.84 11.45
N ILE A 95 -16.34 -10.84 12.17
CA ILE A 95 -15.67 -9.60 12.61
C ILE A 95 -15.21 -8.77 11.41
N TYR A 96 -14.63 -9.44 10.41
CA TYR A 96 -14.23 -8.78 9.17
C TYR A 96 -15.43 -8.14 8.46
N PHE A 97 -16.57 -8.86 8.36
CA PHE A 97 -17.76 -8.34 7.70
C PHE A 97 -18.31 -7.09 8.40
N ILE A 98 -18.40 -7.11 9.74
CA ILE A 98 -18.83 -5.92 10.52
C ILE A 98 -17.92 -4.74 10.26
N LYS A 99 -16.59 -4.94 10.27
CA LYS A 99 -15.63 -3.86 10.01
C LYS A 99 -15.68 -3.37 8.56
N LEU A 100 -15.89 -4.27 7.60
CA LEU A 100 -16.08 -3.90 6.20
C LEU A 100 -17.32 -3.00 6.03
N THR A 101 -18.44 -3.36 6.66
CA THR A 101 -19.65 -2.54 6.63
C THR A 101 -19.41 -1.18 7.29
N ALA A 102 -18.76 -1.15 8.44
CA ALA A 102 -18.44 0.09 9.13
C ALA A 102 -17.55 1.03 8.27
N ILE A 103 -16.53 0.47 7.59
CA ILE A 103 -15.64 1.31 6.76
C ILE A 103 -16.32 1.82 5.49
N ILE A 104 -17.30 1.10 4.93
CA ILE A 104 -18.12 1.60 3.82
C ILE A 104 -18.88 2.85 4.26
N VAL A 105 -19.52 2.83 5.45
CA VAL A 105 -20.22 3.99 6.00
C VAL A 105 -19.25 5.14 6.29
N VAL A 106 -18.11 4.86 6.91
CA VAL A 106 -17.06 5.86 7.19
C VAL A 106 -16.54 6.47 5.88
N GLY A 107 -16.31 5.66 4.85
CA GLY A 107 -15.87 6.13 3.54
C GLY A 107 -16.90 7.04 2.88
N PHE A 108 -18.17 6.71 2.97
CA PHE A 108 -19.25 7.57 2.48
C PHE A 108 -19.26 8.92 3.22
N VAL A 109 -19.17 8.89 4.55
CA VAL A 109 -19.14 10.12 5.38
C VAL A 109 -17.93 10.99 5.02
N PHE A 110 -16.72 10.41 4.88
CA PHE A 110 -15.54 11.17 4.48
C PHE A 110 -15.70 11.79 3.08
N ASN A 111 -16.25 11.06 2.13
CA ASN A 111 -16.49 11.59 0.78
C ASN A 111 -17.46 12.80 0.82
N VAL A 112 -18.55 12.71 1.60
CA VAL A 112 -19.50 13.83 1.76
C VAL A 112 -18.84 15.02 2.44
N ILE A 113 -18.09 14.80 3.52
CA ILE A 113 -17.40 15.88 4.25
C ILE A 113 -16.37 16.56 3.34
N CYS A 114 -15.48 15.78 2.69
CA CYS A 114 -14.45 16.33 1.82
C CYS A 114 -15.07 17.12 0.65
N TYR A 115 -16.14 16.60 0.04
CA TYR A 115 -16.82 17.29 -1.05
C TYR A 115 -17.46 18.62 -0.59
N ASN A 116 -18.10 18.64 0.58
CA ASN A 116 -18.69 19.87 1.11
C ASN A 116 -17.64 20.94 1.46
N LEU A 117 -16.45 20.51 1.91
CA LEU A 117 -15.36 21.43 2.27
C LEU A 117 -14.66 22.03 1.06
N TYR A 118 -14.36 21.22 0.05
CA TYR A 118 -13.48 21.65 -1.04
C TYR A 118 -14.22 21.85 -2.38
N LYS A 119 -15.37 21.22 -2.59
CA LYS A 119 -16.22 21.29 -3.82
C LYS A 119 -15.46 21.03 -5.12
N VAL A 120 -14.42 20.19 -5.07
CA VAL A 120 -13.58 19.81 -6.21
C VAL A 120 -13.58 18.29 -6.41
N LYS A 121 -13.26 17.84 -7.62
CA LYS A 121 -13.26 16.40 -7.97
C LYS A 121 -12.26 15.56 -7.14
N GLU A 122 -11.17 16.16 -6.73
CA GLU A 122 -10.12 15.54 -5.90
C GLU A 122 -10.62 15.17 -4.51
N SER A 123 -11.70 15.79 -4.02
CA SER A 123 -12.28 15.55 -2.68
C SER A 123 -12.66 14.09 -2.46
N PHE A 124 -13.19 13.42 -3.47
CA PHE A 124 -13.55 11.99 -3.40
C PHE A 124 -12.31 11.10 -3.27
N ALA A 125 -11.20 11.47 -3.92
CA ALA A 125 -9.95 10.72 -3.81
C ALA A 125 -9.31 10.91 -2.42
N VAL A 126 -9.40 12.12 -1.85
CA VAL A 126 -8.97 12.40 -0.46
C VAL A 126 -9.83 11.60 0.52
N GLY A 127 -11.15 11.61 0.38
CA GLY A 127 -12.05 10.82 1.22
C GLY A 127 -11.76 9.32 1.15
N THR A 128 -11.41 8.80 -0.04
CA THR A 128 -10.99 7.41 -0.23
C THR A 128 -9.66 7.11 0.48
N LEU A 129 -8.68 8.01 0.41
CA LEU A 129 -7.41 7.86 1.12
C LEU A 129 -7.61 7.86 2.65
N LEU A 130 -8.40 8.78 3.17
CA LEU A 130 -8.74 8.83 4.60
C LEU A 130 -9.46 7.55 5.06
N SER A 131 -10.39 7.06 4.26
CA SER A 131 -11.07 5.79 4.51
C SER A 131 -10.10 4.61 4.55
N ALA A 132 -9.13 4.53 3.63
CA ALA A 132 -8.12 3.48 3.62
C ALA A 132 -7.23 3.51 4.87
N VAL A 133 -6.83 4.71 5.32
CA VAL A 133 -6.09 4.92 6.56
C VAL A 133 -6.92 4.47 7.78
N CYS A 134 -8.18 4.88 7.86
CA CYS A 134 -9.08 4.44 8.94
C CYS A 134 -9.24 2.92 8.96
N TRP A 135 -9.40 2.29 7.80
CA TRP A 135 -9.51 0.83 7.73
C TRP A 135 -8.25 0.14 8.23
N TYR A 136 -7.08 0.64 7.85
CA TYR A 136 -5.82 0.14 8.36
C TYR A 136 -5.78 0.16 9.90
N PHE A 137 -6.15 1.30 10.52
CA PHE A 137 -6.22 1.42 11.98
C PHE A 137 -7.26 0.50 12.61
N LEU A 138 -8.42 0.30 11.97
CA LEU A 138 -9.46 -0.62 12.47
C LEU A 138 -9.02 -2.08 12.49
N CYS A 139 -8.07 -2.48 11.63
CA CYS A 139 -7.55 -3.85 11.61
C CYS A 139 -6.49 -4.11 12.69
N LEU A 140 -5.72 -3.11 13.11
CA LEU A 140 -4.59 -3.29 14.04
C LEU A 140 -4.97 -3.92 15.39
N PRO A 141 -6.09 -3.52 16.06
CA PRO A 141 -6.46 -4.05 17.37
C PRO A 141 -6.73 -5.55 17.40
N ASP A 142 -7.21 -6.14 16.31
CA ASP A 142 -7.58 -7.55 16.26
C ASP A 142 -6.37 -8.49 16.19
N PHE A 143 -5.23 -7.94 15.79
CA PHE A 143 -3.99 -8.69 15.60
C PHE A 143 -2.85 -8.14 16.47
N LYS A 144 -3.17 -7.79 17.74
CA LYS A 144 -2.19 -7.29 18.73
C LYS A 144 -1.03 -8.27 18.99
N TRP A 145 -1.24 -9.54 18.75
CA TRP A 145 -0.22 -10.58 18.87
C TRP A 145 0.91 -10.43 17.82
N ILE A 146 0.65 -9.72 16.72
CA ILE A 146 1.69 -9.36 15.75
C ILE A 146 2.36 -8.09 16.28
N LYS A 147 3.52 -8.22 16.90
CA LYS A 147 4.27 -7.07 17.43
C LYS A 147 4.71 -6.15 16.30
N TYR A 148 4.53 -4.86 16.51
CA TYR A 148 4.98 -3.80 15.63
C TYR A 148 6.12 -3.03 16.27
N ASN A 149 7.20 -2.82 15.53
CA ASN A 149 8.14 -1.77 15.85
C ASN A 149 7.54 -0.42 15.39
N THR A 150 7.89 0.68 16.09
CA THR A 150 7.43 2.03 15.73
C THR A 150 7.74 2.37 14.27
N LYS A 151 8.92 2.00 13.78
CA LYS A 151 9.34 2.19 12.38
C LYS A 151 8.42 1.45 11.39
N GLU A 152 8.03 0.23 11.72
CA GLU A 152 7.12 -0.58 10.88
C GLU A 152 5.71 0.03 10.81
N LYS A 153 5.22 0.61 11.92
CA LYS A 153 3.92 1.30 11.94
C LYS A 153 3.92 2.57 11.09
N LEU A 154 5.02 3.31 11.14
CA LEU A 154 5.15 4.59 10.42
C LEU A 154 5.46 4.41 8.94
N TYR A 155 6.01 3.27 8.53
CA TYR A 155 6.43 3.02 7.15
C TYR A 155 5.36 3.33 6.10
N PRO A 156 4.11 2.81 6.17
CA PRO A 156 3.10 3.11 5.14
C PRO A 156 2.73 4.59 5.09
N PHE A 157 2.81 5.31 6.20
CA PHE A 157 2.54 6.76 6.24
C PHE A 157 3.67 7.56 5.61
N ILE A 158 4.93 7.23 5.93
CA ILE A 158 6.12 7.86 5.33
C ILE A 158 6.08 7.66 3.81
N GLN A 159 5.81 6.42 3.35
CA GLN A 159 5.71 6.10 1.93
C GLN A 159 4.57 6.86 1.25
N THR A 160 3.43 6.99 1.90
CA THR A 160 2.29 7.76 1.36
C THR A 160 2.64 9.24 1.23
N CYS A 161 3.25 9.84 2.25
CA CYS A 161 3.67 11.24 2.21
C CYS A 161 4.73 11.48 1.13
N ALA A 162 5.78 10.65 1.08
CA ALA A 162 6.84 10.75 0.08
C ALA A 162 6.29 10.58 -1.35
N PHE A 163 5.41 9.59 -1.56
CA PHE A 163 4.75 9.36 -2.83
C PHE A 163 3.94 10.57 -3.32
N LEU A 164 3.14 11.18 -2.43
CA LEU A 164 2.34 12.36 -2.77
C LEU A 164 3.23 13.58 -3.03
N VAL A 165 4.27 13.79 -2.22
CA VAL A 165 5.23 14.89 -2.44
C VAL A 165 5.93 14.71 -3.79
N CYS A 166 6.45 13.50 -4.08
CA CYS A 166 7.08 13.23 -5.38
C CYS A 166 6.11 13.39 -6.55
N GLY A 167 4.85 12.97 -6.38
CA GLY A 167 3.82 13.05 -7.42
C GLY A 167 3.29 14.45 -7.67
N PHE A 168 3.30 15.35 -6.68
CA PHE A 168 2.75 16.71 -6.83
C PHE A 168 3.82 17.76 -7.10
N CYS A 169 5.03 17.59 -6.53
CA CYS A 169 6.08 18.61 -6.64
C CYS A 169 7.03 18.38 -7.83
N PHE A 170 7.11 17.16 -8.38
CA PHE A 170 8.04 16.84 -9.46
C PHE A 170 7.28 16.36 -10.70
N SER A 171 7.92 16.48 -11.88
CA SER A 171 7.42 15.86 -13.11
C SER A 171 7.58 14.34 -13.08
N ALA A 172 6.92 13.61 -14.00
CA ALA A 172 6.82 12.15 -13.97
C ALA A 172 8.18 11.44 -13.83
N ILE A 173 9.17 11.80 -14.64
CA ILE A 173 10.48 11.12 -14.68
C ILE A 173 11.31 11.38 -13.40
N PRO A 174 11.65 12.62 -13.02
CA PRO A 174 12.41 12.85 -11.80
C PRO A 174 11.65 12.42 -10.54
N GLY A 175 10.34 12.59 -10.48
CA GLY A 175 9.52 12.11 -9.37
C GLY A 175 9.63 10.61 -9.17
N PHE A 176 9.65 9.82 -10.25
CA PHE A 176 9.87 8.38 -10.19
C PHE A 176 11.21 8.01 -9.56
N PHE A 177 12.32 8.59 -10.05
CA PHE A 177 13.65 8.27 -9.53
C PHE A 177 13.84 8.71 -8.08
N ILE A 178 13.34 9.88 -7.70
CA ILE A 178 13.39 10.38 -6.32
C ILE A 178 12.60 9.44 -5.40
N TYR A 179 11.40 9.02 -5.81
CA TYR A 179 10.57 8.11 -5.01
C TYR A 179 11.19 6.71 -4.88
N ILE A 180 11.77 6.15 -5.96
CA ILE A 180 12.48 4.86 -5.88
C ILE A 180 13.68 4.96 -4.94
N PHE A 181 14.45 6.06 -5.00
CA PHE A 181 15.56 6.28 -4.08
C PHE A 181 15.07 6.37 -2.62
N GLU A 182 13.98 7.08 -2.38
CA GLU A 182 13.35 7.19 -1.06
C GLU A 182 12.90 5.80 -0.55
N ILE A 183 12.21 5.01 -1.38
CA ILE A 183 11.84 3.62 -1.01
C ILE A 183 13.07 2.84 -0.56
N MET A 184 14.18 2.89 -1.29
CA MET A 184 15.40 2.18 -0.92
C MET A 184 15.92 2.61 0.44
N VAL A 185 16.03 3.91 0.68
CA VAL A 185 16.55 4.48 1.94
C VAL A 185 15.63 4.14 3.12
N VAL A 186 14.33 4.42 3.00
CA VAL A 186 13.37 4.19 4.09
C VAL A 186 13.18 2.71 4.38
N THR A 187 13.19 1.86 3.36
CA THR A 187 13.13 0.41 3.52
C THR A 187 14.38 -0.12 4.24
N TRP A 188 15.57 0.38 3.90
CA TRP A 188 16.80 0.01 4.59
C TRP A 188 16.77 0.38 6.08
N ILE A 189 16.23 1.55 6.42
CA ILE A 189 16.13 2.04 7.82
C ILE A 189 15.04 1.28 8.59
N SER A 190 13.91 0.99 7.95
CA SER A 190 12.74 0.38 8.62
C SER A 190 12.82 -1.14 8.70
N PHE A 191 13.39 -1.80 7.68
CA PHE A 191 13.44 -3.26 7.52
C PHE A 191 14.84 -3.78 7.21
N PRO A 192 15.87 -3.53 8.05
CA PRO A 192 17.26 -3.86 7.73
C PRO A 192 17.52 -5.36 7.53
N LYS A 193 16.75 -6.23 8.21
CA LYS A 193 16.89 -7.69 8.07
C LYS A 193 16.32 -8.19 6.76
N GLU A 194 15.14 -7.73 6.40
CA GLU A 194 14.45 -8.06 5.15
C GLU A 194 15.22 -7.56 3.94
N THR A 195 15.77 -6.35 4.02
CA THR A 195 16.56 -5.75 2.94
C THR A 195 17.86 -6.52 2.68
N LYS A 196 18.59 -6.88 3.75
CA LYS A 196 19.80 -7.73 3.63
C LYS A 196 19.48 -9.08 2.98
N PHE A 197 18.36 -9.70 3.35
CA PHE A 197 17.93 -10.96 2.76
C PHE A 197 17.66 -10.83 1.26
N ILE A 198 16.91 -9.80 0.84
CA ILE A 198 16.60 -9.54 -0.59
C ILE A 198 17.89 -9.32 -1.38
N ILE A 199 18.83 -8.53 -0.86
CA ILE A 199 20.12 -8.26 -1.53
C ILE A 199 20.95 -9.54 -1.67
N ASN A 200 21.03 -10.36 -0.62
CA ASN A 200 21.79 -11.61 -0.66
C ASN A 200 21.17 -12.61 -1.65
N GLU A 201 19.85 -12.72 -1.70
CA GLU A 201 19.16 -13.59 -2.64
C GLU A 201 19.34 -13.11 -4.09
N ALA A 202 19.27 -11.78 -4.32
CA ALA A 202 19.56 -11.20 -5.63
C ALA A 202 20.99 -11.47 -6.08
N LYS A 203 22.00 -11.32 -5.20
CA LYS A 203 23.40 -11.65 -5.48
C LYS A 203 23.60 -13.13 -5.81
N SER A 204 22.96 -14.03 -5.05
CA SER A 204 23.03 -15.48 -5.28
C SER A 204 22.48 -15.84 -6.67
N LYS A 205 21.30 -15.31 -7.05
CA LYS A 205 20.71 -15.56 -8.37
C LYS A 205 21.56 -15.01 -9.52
N LEU A 206 22.17 -13.83 -9.34
CA LEU A 206 23.10 -13.28 -10.32
C LEU A 206 24.40 -14.09 -10.47
N ALA A 207 24.88 -14.70 -9.38
CA ALA A 207 26.04 -15.60 -9.42
C ALA A 207 25.77 -16.91 -10.16
N HIS A 208 24.52 -17.40 -10.14
CA HIS A 208 24.09 -18.59 -10.88
C HIS A 208 23.81 -18.36 -12.37
N LEU A 209 23.71 -17.09 -12.81
CA LEU A 209 23.50 -16.70 -14.20
C LEU A 209 24.81 -16.40 -14.97
N LYS A 210 25.94 -16.39 -14.26
CA LYS A 210 27.30 -16.34 -14.81
C LYS A 210 27.91 -17.74 -14.89
#